data_b251eb9f84dcfc0f0bfeeef820d58b3f
#
_entry.id   b251eb9f84dcfc0f0bfeeef820d58b3f
#
_cell.length_a   1.000
_cell.length_b   1.000
_cell.length_c   1.000
_cell.angle_alpha   90.00
_cell.angle_beta   90.00
_cell.angle_gamma   90.00
#
_symmetry.space_group_name_H-M   'P 1'
#
loop_
_entity.id
_entity.type
_entity.pdbx_description
1 polymer ?
#
loop_
_entity_poly.entity_id
_entity_poly.type
_entity_poly.pdbx_seq_one_letter_code
_entity_poly.pdbx_strand_id
1 'polypeptide(L)'
;VGNAEAAESEGTAGIFKSTSGWVDKKYYCLYNNAAQGTIIKVTNPATGKFIFAKVLDMMPDIKQNEGLIICISNAAADELGPVEGNFNCVINYSK
;
A
#
# COMPACT_ATOMS: atom_id res chain seq x y z
N VAL A 1 20.46 -21.12 -3.63
CA VAL A 1 19.73 -20.02 -4.18
C VAL A 1 19.06 -19.26 -3.06
N GLY A 2 19.53 -18.10 -2.77
CA GLY A 2 18.88 -17.28 -1.76
C GLY A 2 17.57 -16.72 -2.28
N ASN A 3 16.56 -17.53 -2.35
CA ASN A 3 15.25 -17.04 -2.78
C ASN A 3 14.67 -16.18 -1.69
N ALA A 4 14.47 -14.92 -1.98
CA ALA A 4 13.71 -14.08 -1.10
C ALA A 4 12.29 -14.65 -1.01
N GLU A 5 11.81 -14.85 0.20
CA GLU A 5 10.44 -15.30 0.37
C GLU A 5 9.51 -14.17 -0.03
N ALA A 6 8.62 -14.47 -0.96
CA ALA A 6 7.59 -13.53 -1.35
C ALA A 6 6.41 -13.66 -0.38
N ALA A 7 5.90 -12.54 0.08
CA ALA A 7 4.70 -12.49 0.89
C ALA A 7 3.57 -11.91 0.06
N GLU A 8 2.38 -12.48 0.20
CA GLU A 8 1.19 -11.99 -0.45
C GLU A 8 0.07 -11.92 0.57
N SER A 9 -0.68 -10.84 0.55
CA SER A 9 -1.85 -10.67 1.43
C SER A 9 -2.92 -9.92 0.67
N GLU A 10 -4.17 -10.23 0.98
CA GLU A 10 -5.32 -9.55 0.43
C GLU A 10 -6.15 -8.98 1.57
N GLY A 11 -6.67 -7.79 1.38
CA GLY A 11 -7.50 -7.17 2.40
C GLY A 11 -7.85 -5.75 2.02
N THR A 12 -8.28 -4.98 2.99
CA THR A 12 -8.74 -3.62 2.79
C THR A 12 -7.60 -2.63 2.97
N ALA A 13 -7.44 -1.75 1.99
CA ALA A 13 -6.47 -0.65 2.05
C ALA A 13 -7.18 0.63 2.45
N GLY A 14 -6.53 1.42 3.30
CA GLY A 14 -6.94 2.78 3.58
C GLY A 14 -6.08 3.78 2.82
N ILE A 15 -6.48 5.04 2.85
CA ILE A 15 -5.80 6.11 2.12
C ILE A 15 -5.40 7.20 3.10
N PHE A 16 -4.16 7.66 3.04
CA PHE A 16 -3.71 8.81 3.80
C PHE A 16 -3.29 9.93 2.85
N LYS A 17 -3.41 11.16 3.33
CA LYS A 17 -3.05 12.32 2.51
C LYS A 17 -1.54 12.50 2.47
N SER A 18 -1.02 12.68 1.26
CA SER A 18 0.40 12.96 1.03
C SER A 18 0.53 13.93 -0.11
N THR A 19 1.54 14.78 -0.05
CA THR A 19 1.88 15.67 -1.15
C THR A 19 2.83 15.00 -2.14
N SER A 20 3.38 13.85 -1.79
CA SER A 20 4.30 13.10 -2.65
C SER A 20 3.57 12.20 -3.63
N GLY A 21 4.18 11.93 -4.77
CA GLY A 21 3.70 10.94 -5.72
C GLY A 21 2.89 11.51 -6.88
N TRP A 22 2.40 12.74 -6.77
CA TRP A 22 1.57 13.33 -7.82
C TRP A 22 2.37 13.68 -9.07
N VAL A 23 3.61 14.10 -8.88
CA VAL A 23 4.49 14.49 -9.99
C VAL A 23 5.61 13.48 -10.18
N ASP A 24 6.25 13.08 -9.10
CA ASP A 24 7.44 12.23 -9.12
C ASP A 24 7.12 10.74 -9.13
N LYS A 25 5.85 10.36 -8.96
CA LYS A 25 5.39 8.95 -8.92
C LYS A 25 6.03 8.15 -7.79
N LYS A 26 6.48 8.81 -6.73
CA LYS A 26 7.03 8.17 -5.55
C LYS A 26 5.92 7.94 -4.55
N TYR A 27 5.44 6.71 -4.49
CA TYR A 27 4.32 6.34 -3.63
C TYR A 27 4.83 5.80 -2.30
N TYR A 28 4.09 6.06 -1.26
CA TYR A 28 4.44 5.63 0.09
C TYR A 28 3.26 4.91 0.73
N CYS A 29 3.56 4.06 1.71
CA CYS A 29 2.53 3.34 2.44
C CYS A 29 2.91 3.21 3.91
N LEU A 30 1.92 2.90 4.72
CA LEU A 30 2.09 2.55 6.12
C LEU A 30 1.71 1.08 6.27
N TYR A 31 2.60 0.27 6.81
CA TYR A 31 2.40 -1.16 6.89
C TYR A 31 3.13 -1.73 8.10
N ASN A 32 2.50 -2.69 8.78
CA ASN A 32 2.98 -3.18 10.07
C ASN A 32 3.88 -4.42 9.97
N ASN A 33 3.82 -5.16 8.87
CA ASN A 33 4.48 -6.46 8.75
C ASN A 33 5.72 -6.44 7.88
N ALA A 34 6.20 -5.28 7.50
CA ALA A 34 7.43 -5.13 6.73
C ALA A 34 8.24 -3.96 7.30
N ALA A 35 9.55 -4.05 7.16
CA ALA A 35 10.44 -3.03 7.67
C ALA A 35 10.30 -1.73 6.85
N GLN A 36 10.59 -0.62 7.50
CA GLN A 36 10.66 0.68 6.85
C GLN A 36 11.64 0.60 5.66
N GLY A 37 11.22 1.14 4.52
CA GLY A 37 12.01 1.10 3.29
C GLY A 37 11.68 -0.07 2.38
N THR A 38 10.89 -1.03 2.83
CA THR A 38 10.47 -2.16 1.99
C THR A 38 9.57 -1.67 0.86
N ILE A 39 9.76 -2.19 -0.33
CA ILE A 39 8.90 -1.88 -1.47
C ILE A 39 7.80 -2.91 -1.57
N ILE A 40 6.56 -2.44 -1.58
CA ILE A 40 5.37 -3.29 -1.64
C ILE A 40 4.64 -3.02 -2.95
N LYS A 41 4.35 -4.09 -3.69
CA LYS A 41 3.48 -4.00 -4.87
C LYS A 41 2.03 -4.03 -4.39
N VAL A 42 1.28 -2.99 -4.68
CA VAL A 42 -0.13 -2.88 -4.33
C VAL A 42 -0.95 -2.96 -5.60
N THR A 43 -1.85 -3.91 -5.67
CA THR A 43 -2.70 -4.14 -6.84
C THR A 43 -4.16 -3.90 -6.47
N ASN A 44 -4.86 -3.19 -7.33
CA ASN A 44 -6.31 -3.07 -7.23
C ASN A 44 -6.94 -4.14 -8.12
N PRO A 45 -7.49 -5.22 -7.56
CA PRO A 45 -8.02 -6.31 -8.37
C PRO A 45 -9.25 -5.90 -9.20
N ALA A 46 -9.94 -4.85 -8.81
CA ALA A 46 -11.10 -4.37 -9.56
C ALA A 46 -10.71 -3.74 -10.89
N THR A 47 -9.54 -3.13 -10.98
CA THR A 47 -9.06 -2.49 -12.21
C THR A 47 -7.88 -3.21 -12.84
N GLY A 48 -7.20 -4.07 -12.10
CA GLY A 48 -5.97 -4.73 -12.52
C GLY A 48 -4.74 -3.82 -12.48
N LYS A 49 -4.89 -2.59 -12.06
CA LYS A 49 -3.76 -1.65 -11.96
C LYS A 49 -2.95 -1.92 -10.70
N PHE A 50 -1.66 -1.66 -10.77
CA PHE A 50 -0.78 -1.82 -9.62
C PHE A 50 0.23 -0.67 -9.53
N ILE A 51 0.76 -0.47 -8.33
CA ILE A 51 1.85 0.47 -8.07
C ILE A 51 2.83 -0.15 -7.09
N PHE A 52 3.99 0.45 -6.97
CA PHE A 52 4.96 0.10 -5.93
C PHE A 52 5.02 1.22 -4.92
N ALA A 53 4.89 0.88 -3.64
CA ALA A 53 4.91 1.84 -2.55
C ALA A 53 5.99 1.47 -1.55
N LYS A 54 6.69 2.47 -1.03
CA LYS A 54 7.74 2.27 -0.04
C LYS A 54 7.16 2.44 1.35
N VAL A 55 7.48 1.53 2.26
CA VAL A 55 7.01 1.60 3.64
C VAL A 55 7.69 2.77 4.34
N LEU A 56 6.90 3.73 4.78
CA LEU A 56 7.38 4.87 5.57
C LEU A 56 7.45 4.53 7.05
N ASP A 57 6.41 3.87 7.54
CA ASP A 57 6.25 3.61 8.97
C ASP A 57 5.15 2.57 9.17
N MET A 58 4.90 2.23 10.41
CA MET A 58 3.78 1.37 10.78
C MET A 58 2.48 2.16 10.74
N MET A 59 1.37 1.46 10.51
CA MET A 59 0.06 2.09 10.63
C MET A 59 -0.20 2.44 12.08
N PRO A 60 -0.65 3.67 12.37
CA PRO A 60 -1.06 4.01 13.73
C PRO A 60 -2.20 3.11 14.20
N ASP A 61 -2.14 2.72 15.47
CA ASP A 61 -3.20 1.92 16.10
C ASP A 61 -4.33 2.85 16.52
N ILE A 62 -5.11 3.28 15.54
CA ILE A 62 -6.25 4.16 15.75
C ILE A 62 -7.50 3.53 15.16
N LYS A 63 -8.65 3.97 15.61
CA LYS A 63 -9.93 3.37 15.24
C LYS A 63 -10.16 3.38 13.72
N GLN A 64 -9.72 4.44 13.04
CA GLN A 64 -9.88 4.57 11.60
C GLN A 64 -9.12 3.50 10.81
N ASN A 65 -8.11 2.90 11.42
CA ASN A 65 -7.29 1.87 10.78
C ASN A 65 -7.70 0.46 11.12
N GLU A 66 -8.74 0.28 11.91
CA GLU A 66 -9.24 -1.05 12.25
C GLU A 66 -9.68 -1.79 10.99
N GLY A 67 -9.23 -3.03 10.86
CA GLY A 67 -9.58 -3.86 9.71
C GLY A 67 -8.79 -3.59 8.45
N LEU A 68 -7.90 -2.61 8.46
CA LEU A 68 -7.04 -2.32 7.31
C LEU A 68 -5.77 -3.14 7.37
N ILE A 69 -5.30 -3.63 6.22
CA ILE A 69 -4.00 -4.29 6.13
C ILE A 69 -2.89 -3.33 5.77
N ILE A 70 -3.20 -2.22 5.11
CA ILE A 70 -2.22 -1.24 4.65
C ILE A 70 -2.92 0.11 4.47
N CYS A 71 -2.15 1.18 4.62
CA CYS A 71 -2.59 2.52 4.21
C CYS A 71 -1.64 2.99 3.11
N ILE A 72 -2.19 3.49 2.01
CA ILE A 72 -1.41 4.01 0.88
C ILE A 72 -1.66 5.49 0.71
N SER A 73 -0.72 6.19 0.07
CA SER A 73 -0.89 7.61 -0.19
C SER A 73 -2.03 7.86 -1.18
N ASN A 74 -2.65 9.02 -1.09
CA ASN A 74 -3.74 9.39 -1.99
C ASN A 74 -3.29 9.40 -3.46
N ALA A 75 -2.04 9.77 -3.74
CA ALA A 75 -1.49 9.70 -5.10
C ALA A 75 -1.44 8.26 -5.61
N ALA A 76 -1.04 7.31 -4.74
CA ALA A 76 -1.01 5.89 -5.09
C ALA A 76 -2.42 5.37 -5.36
N ALA A 77 -3.38 5.75 -4.53
CA ALA A 77 -4.77 5.35 -4.72
C ALA A 77 -5.33 5.86 -6.05
N ASP A 78 -5.00 7.09 -6.42
CA ASP A 78 -5.43 7.67 -7.69
C ASP A 78 -4.88 6.89 -8.88
N GLU A 79 -3.63 6.45 -8.80
CA GLU A 79 -3.00 5.66 -9.85
C GLU A 79 -3.63 4.27 -9.99
N LEU A 80 -4.10 3.70 -8.90
CA LEU A 80 -4.77 2.40 -8.91
C LEU A 80 -6.18 2.46 -9.49
N GLY A 81 -6.68 3.64 -9.73
CA GLY A 81 -8.04 3.89 -10.19
C GLY A 81 -8.77 4.72 -9.15
N PRO A 82 -9.59 5.68 -9.57
CA PRO A 82 -10.29 6.54 -8.62
C PRO A 82 -11.11 5.69 -7.66
N VAL A 83 -10.78 5.77 -6.37
CA VAL A 83 -11.51 5.07 -5.32
C VAL A 83 -11.95 6.09 -4.29
N GLU A 84 -13.14 5.87 -3.76
CA GLU A 84 -13.65 6.67 -2.66
C GLU A 84 -13.52 5.87 -1.38
N GLY A 85 -12.63 6.31 -0.50
CA GLY A 85 -12.41 5.65 0.77
C GLY A 85 -11.67 4.33 0.66
N ASN A 86 -11.94 3.42 1.58
CA ASN A 86 -11.23 2.15 1.67
C ASN A 86 -11.64 1.22 0.52
N PHE A 87 -10.70 0.41 0.06
CA PHE A 87 -10.93 -0.50 -1.04
C PHE A 87 -10.14 -1.79 -0.86
N ASN A 88 -10.56 -2.85 -1.55
CA ASN A 88 -9.82 -4.11 -1.55
C ASN A 88 -8.54 -3.98 -2.36
N CYS A 89 -7.46 -4.55 -1.84
CA CYS A 89 -6.21 -4.62 -2.56
C CYS A 89 -5.49 -5.94 -2.30
N VAL A 90 -4.55 -6.26 -3.17
CA VAL A 90 -3.63 -7.36 -2.99
C VAL A 90 -2.23 -6.76 -2.87
N ILE A 91 -1.49 -7.16 -1.87
CA ILE A 91 -0.12 -6.68 -1.66
C ILE A 91 0.87 -7.82 -1.81
N ASN A 92 2.00 -7.52 -2.43
CA ASN A 92 3.10 -8.46 -2.60
C ASN A 92 4.40 -7.75 -2.23
N TYR A 93 5.26 -8.44 -1.50
CA TYR A 93 6.57 -7.90 -1.15
C TYR A 93 7.53 -9.03 -0.83
N SER A 94 8.81 -8.73 -0.88
CA SER A 94 9.86 -9.69 -0.51
C SER A 94 10.23 -9.49 0.95
N LYS A 95 10.26 -10.57 1.68
CA LYS A 95 10.69 -10.55 3.08
C LYS A 95 12.20 -10.46 3.18
#